data_9a3a3122e2df95f3e5cba10b36ee4bda
#
_entry.id   9a3a3122e2df95f3e5cba10b36ee4bda
#
_cell.length_a   1.000
_cell.length_b   1.000
_cell.length_c   1.000
_cell.angle_alpha   90.00
_cell.angle_beta   90.00
_cell.angle_gamma   90.00
#
_symmetry.space_group_name_H-M   'P 1'
#
loop_
_entity.id
_entity.type
_entity.pdbx_description
1 polymer ?
#
loop_
_entity_poly.entity_id
_entity_poly.type
_entity_poly.pdbx_seq_one_letter_code
_entity_poly.pdbx_strand_id
1 'polypeptide(L)'
;MGNKTGKGFYEKTSQKDDKGKTIINALNIKTLKYEPAIRPKIDFVKTAKGMELMDKRLQYIVNGDTKHNKFFAEYFGQLLSYAAARVPEISDQYFPVDDAMRTGYFWDFGPFEYWDLIGLDLGINLIEKVGAEIPDWIREMKANGKTHFYKFEEGQKKYYNIETKNYQSIP
;
A
#
# COMPACT_ATOMS: atom_id res chain seq x y z
N MET A 1 13.20 11.11 -22.00
CA MET A 1 13.04 12.41 -21.30
C MET A 1 13.29 12.20 -19.82
N GLY A 2 13.63 13.22 -19.08
CA GLY A 2 13.92 13.15 -17.64
C GLY A 2 15.22 13.85 -17.29
N ASN A 3 15.92 13.40 -16.23
CA ASN A 3 17.14 14.07 -15.75
C ASN A 3 18.25 14.23 -16.81
N LYS A 4 18.38 13.31 -17.75
CA LYS A 4 19.39 13.36 -18.84
C LYS A 4 19.13 14.51 -19.84
N THR A 5 17.87 14.90 -20.03
CA THR A 5 17.48 15.97 -20.98
C THR A 5 17.07 17.25 -20.26
N GLY A 6 17.15 17.28 -18.94
CA GLY A 6 16.74 18.42 -18.11
C GLY A 6 15.22 18.68 -18.06
N LYS A 7 14.43 17.97 -18.87
CA LYS A 7 12.98 18.14 -19.01
C LYS A 7 12.25 16.82 -19.02
N GLY A 8 11.09 16.80 -18.37
CA GLY A 8 10.18 15.66 -18.31
C GLY A 8 8.83 16.18 -17.83
N PHE A 9 8.18 15.50 -16.86
CA PHE A 9 7.04 16.07 -16.15
C PHE A 9 7.44 17.29 -15.30
N TYR A 10 8.71 17.41 -14.97
CA TYR A 10 9.29 18.54 -14.25
C TYR A 10 10.48 19.12 -15.01
N GLU A 11 10.67 20.43 -14.87
CA GLU A 11 11.79 21.19 -15.42
C GLU A 11 12.47 21.95 -14.28
N LYS A 12 13.78 21.77 -14.11
CA LYS A 12 14.58 22.60 -13.20
C LYS A 12 14.87 23.94 -13.88
N THR A 13 14.52 25.03 -13.22
CA THR A 13 14.87 26.36 -13.70
C THR A 13 16.24 26.79 -13.18
N SER A 14 16.81 27.85 -13.78
CA SER A 14 17.99 28.52 -13.23
C SER A 14 17.67 29.45 -12.04
N GLN A 15 16.39 29.70 -11.78
CA GLN A 15 15.93 30.58 -10.70
C GLN A 15 15.89 29.86 -9.35
N LYS A 16 16.12 30.64 -8.29
CA LYS A 16 16.04 30.18 -6.91
C LYS A 16 14.94 30.93 -6.16
N ASP A 17 14.32 30.27 -5.21
CA ASP A 17 13.39 30.87 -4.28
C ASP A 17 14.12 31.72 -3.21
N ASP A 18 13.37 32.40 -2.34
CA ASP A 18 13.90 33.24 -1.25
C ASP A 18 14.77 32.47 -0.25
N LYS A 19 14.70 31.13 -0.28
CA LYS A 19 15.49 30.21 0.57
C LYS A 19 16.66 29.59 -0.18
N GLY A 20 16.96 30.08 -1.40
CA GLY A 20 18.06 29.60 -2.23
C GLY A 20 17.83 28.23 -2.89
N LYS A 21 16.62 27.68 -2.84
CA LYS A 21 16.27 26.40 -3.50
C LYS A 21 15.89 26.64 -4.97
N THR A 22 16.36 25.75 -5.84
CA THR A 22 16.01 25.81 -7.27
C THR A 22 14.48 25.70 -7.46
N ILE A 23 13.91 26.62 -8.22
CA ILE A 23 12.50 26.56 -8.60
C ILE A 23 12.32 25.46 -9.63
N ILE A 24 11.33 24.61 -9.39
CA ILE A 24 10.97 23.49 -10.28
C ILE A 24 9.61 23.80 -10.88
N ASN A 25 9.53 23.80 -12.20
CA ASN A 25 8.27 23.88 -12.93
C ASN A 25 7.69 22.47 -13.13
N ALA A 26 6.37 22.39 -13.19
CA ALA A 26 5.63 21.18 -13.56
C ALA A 26 5.00 21.37 -14.95
N LEU A 27 4.96 20.31 -15.74
CA LEU A 27 4.27 20.31 -17.01
C LEU A 27 2.74 20.30 -16.76
N ASN A 28 2.07 21.35 -17.22
CA ASN A 28 0.61 21.35 -17.27
C ASN A 28 0.17 20.44 -18.43
N ILE A 29 -0.43 19.32 -18.11
CA ILE A 29 -0.81 18.27 -19.09
C ILE A 29 -1.91 18.72 -20.07
N LYS A 30 -2.65 19.78 -19.75
CA LYS A 30 -3.69 20.32 -20.64
C LYS A 30 -3.12 21.31 -21.64
N THR A 31 -2.22 22.18 -21.19
CA THR A 31 -1.65 23.26 -22.01
C THR A 31 -0.30 22.89 -22.62
N LEU A 32 0.32 21.81 -22.13
CA LEU A 32 1.68 21.36 -22.46
C LEU A 32 2.75 22.44 -22.21
N LYS A 33 2.47 23.39 -21.30
CA LYS A 33 3.40 24.43 -20.88
C LYS A 33 3.95 24.11 -19.49
N TYR A 34 5.18 24.56 -19.25
CA TYR A 34 5.78 24.48 -17.92
C TYR A 34 5.33 25.68 -17.08
N GLU A 35 4.84 25.41 -15.90
CA GLU A 35 4.34 26.39 -14.94
C GLU A 35 4.95 26.09 -13.56
N PRO A 36 5.08 27.08 -12.65
CA PRO A 36 5.59 26.85 -11.31
C PRO A 36 4.84 25.70 -10.62
N ALA A 37 5.57 24.72 -10.09
CA ALA A 37 4.98 23.55 -9.47
C ALA A 37 4.20 23.95 -8.21
N ILE A 38 2.89 23.76 -8.22
CA ILE A 38 2.01 23.98 -7.08
C ILE A 38 2.00 22.69 -6.23
N ARG A 39 2.36 22.82 -4.97
CA ARG A 39 2.22 21.73 -3.98
C ARG A 39 0.97 21.97 -3.15
N PRO A 40 -0.16 21.36 -3.49
CA PRO A 40 -1.39 21.55 -2.73
C PRO A 40 -1.21 21.05 -1.29
N LYS A 41 -1.72 21.81 -0.34
CA LYS A 41 -1.87 21.34 1.04
C LYS A 41 -3.15 20.50 1.08
N ILE A 42 -3.02 19.24 1.38
CA ILE A 42 -4.14 18.30 1.43
C ILE A 42 -4.32 17.91 2.90
N ASP A 43 -5.40 18.35 3.52
CA ASP A 43 -5.68 18.11 4.94
C ASP A 43 -5.78 16.61 5.25
N PHE A 44 -6.32 15.82 4.34
CA PHE A 44 -6.33 14.36 4.44
C PHE A 44 -4.92 13.78 4.67
N VAL A 45 -3.94 14.23 3.88
CA VAL A 45 -2.55 13.78 4.01
C VAL A 45 -1.94 14.26 5.33
N LYS A 46 -2.25 15.50 5.73
CA LYS A 46 -1.79 16.07 7.00
C LYS A 46 -2.32 15.24 8.18
N THR A 47 -3.61 14.94 8.18
CA THR A 47 -4.25 14.12 9.21
C THR A 47 -3.65 12.71 9.28
N ALA A 48 -3.53 12.04 8.12
CA ALA A 48 -2.94 10.70 8.05
C ALA A 48 -1.48 10.69 8.58
N LYS A 49 -0.67 11.68 8.21
CA LYS A 49 0.71 11.81 8.70
C LYS A 49 0.82 12.09 10.20
N GLY A 50 -0.20 12.73 10.78
CA GLY A 50 -0.24 12.99 12.22
C GLY A 50 -0.62 11.77 13.07
N MET A 51 -1.05 10.67 12.46
CA MET A 51 -1.35 9.43 13.18
C MET A 51 -0.06 8.61 13.38
N GLU A 52 0.32 8.39 14.64
CA GLU A 52 1.54 7.65 14.99
C GLU A 52 1.40 6.15 14.70
N LEU A 53 0.25 5.57 15.06
CA LEU A 53 0.00 4.14 14.87
C LEU A 53 -0.35 3.84 13.42
N MET A 54 0.40 2.92 12.80
CA MET A 54 0.27 2.61 11.38
C MET A 54 -1.07 1.95 11.04
N ASP A 55 -1.57 1.06 11.90
CA ASP A 55 -2.88 0.43 11.75
C ASP A 55 -4.01 1.49 11.71
N LYS A 56 -3.99 2.44 12.65
CA LYS A 56 -4.97 3.54 12.69
C LYS A 56 -4.87 4.43 11.46
N ARG A 57 -3.65 4.72 11.01
CA ARG A 57 -3.40 5.48 9.79
C ARG A 57 -3.98 4.80 8.57
N LEU A 58 -3.71 3.50 8.39
CA LEU A 58 -4.22 2.74 7.24
C LEU A 58 -5.74 2.60 7.29
N GLN A 59 -6.32 2.28 8.46
CA GLN A 59 -7.77 2.24 8.62
C GLN A 59 -8.41 3.58 8.29
N TYR A 60 -7.84 4.71 8.72
CA TYR A 60 -8.32 6.04 8.35
C TYR A 60 -8.25 6.29 6.84
N ILE A 61 -7.16 5.86 6.19
CA ILE A 61 -6.95 6.08 4.76
C ILE A 61 -7.96 5.31 3.90
N VAL A 62 -8.29 4.06 4.28
CA VAL A 62 -9.16 3.19 3.48
C VAL A 62 -10.63 3.25 3.87
N ASN A 63 -10.97 3.78 5.05
CA ASN A 63 -12.33 3.75 5.59
C ASN A 63 -12.91 5.16 5.73
N GLY A 64 -13.73 5.56 4.77
CA GLY A 64 -14.41 6.86 4.74
C GLY A 64 -14.97 7.19 3.37
N ASP A 65 -15.62 8.34 3.25
CA ASP A 65 -16.38 8.74 2.06
C ASP A 65 -15.71 9.80 1.20
N THR A 66 -14.57 10.35 1.64
CA THR A 66 -13.86 11.35 0.84
C THR A 66 -13.32 10.72 -0.46
N LYS A 67 -13.06 11.55 -1.46
CA LYS A 67 -12.42 11.10 -2.70
C LYS A 67 -11.07 10.38 -2.46
N HIS A 68 -10.36 10.79 -1.41
CA HIS A 68 -9.07 10.19 -1.05
C HIS A 68 -9.27 8.79 -0.44
N ASN A 69 -10.25 8.64 0.45
CA ASN A 69 -10.58 7.32 1.00
C ASN A 69 -11.02 6.36 -0.11
N LYS A 70 -11.89 6.79 -1.02
CA LYS A 70 -12.36 5.97 -2.16
C LYS A 70 -11.21 5.52 -3.04
N PHE A 71 -10.28 6.44 -3.35
CA PHE A 71 -9.08 6.10 -4.11
C PHE A 71 -8.22 5.04 -3.40
N PHE A 72 -7.94 5.21 -2.11
CA PHE A 72 -7.12 4.24 -1.37
C PHE A 72 -7.86 2.94 -1.09
N ALA A 73 -9.17 2.97 -0.87
CA ALA A 73 -9.97 1.77 -0.73
C ALA A 73 -9.92 0.92 -2.01
N GLU A 74 -10.06 1.53 -3.17
CA GLU A 74 -9.91 0.87 -4.46
C GLU A 74 -8.49 0.35 -4.67
N TYR A 75 -7.48 1.18 -4.42
CA TYR A 75 -6.07 0.79 -4.53
C TYR A 75 -5.75 -0.44 -3.68
N PHE A 76 -6.09 -0.42 -2.38
CA PHE A 76 -5.84 -1.56 -1.51
C PHE A 76 -6.71 -2.77 -1.87
N GLY A 77 -7.97 -2.58 -2.25
CA GLY A 77 -8.83 -3.66 -2.74
C GLY A 77 -8.20 -4.41 -3.92
N GLN A 78 -7.67 -3.69 -4.90
CA GLN A 78 -6.98 -4.26 -6.06
C GLN A 78 -5.65 -4.92 -5.66
N LEU A 79 -4.84 -4.27 -4.83
CA LEU A 79 -3.56 -4.79 -4.38
C LEU A 79 -3.72 -6.12 -3.63
N LEU A 80 -4.61 -6.13 -2.63
CA LEU A 80 -4.82 -7.29 -1.77
C LEU A 80 -5.43 -8.46 -2.55
N SER A 81 -6.41 -8.21 -3.43
CA SER A 81 -7.02 -9.25 -4.27
C SER A 81 -5.99 -9.86 -5.21
N TYR A 82 -5.19 -9.02 -5.87
CA TYR A 82 -4.15 -9.50 -6.78
C TYR A 82 -3.11 -10.35 -6.05
N ALA A 83 -2.56 -9.84 -4.94
CA ALA A 83 -1.57 -10.58 -4.16
C ALA A 83 -2.11 -11.93 -3.66
N ALA A 84 -3.34 -11.96 -3.12
CA ALA A 84 -3.95 -13.17 -2.61
C ALA A 84 -4.23 -14.22 -3.70
N ALA A 85 -4.65 -13.77 -4.89
CA ALA A 85 -4.91 -14.65 -6.03
C ALA A 85 -3.63 -15.25 -6.61
N ARG A 86 -2.49 -14.55 -6.48
CA ARG A 86 -1.18 -15.02 -7.01
C ARG A 86 -0.45 -16.00 -6.09
N VAL A 87 -0.80 -16.08 -4.81
CA VAL A 87 -0.12 -16.98 -3.87
C VAL A 87 -0.03 -18.41 -4.38
N PRO A 88 -1.13 -19.08 -4.80
CA PRO A 88 -1.02 -20.47 -5.26
C PRO A 88 -0.30 -20.61 -6.61
N GLU A 89 -0.11 -19.52 -7.35
CA GLU A 89 0.54 -19.55 -8.67
C GLU A 89 2.05 -19.36 -8.58
N ILE A 90 2.51 -18.45 -7.70
CA ILE A 90 3.92 -18.04 -7.64
C ILE A 90 4.62 -18.53 -6.38
N SER A 91 3.89 -18.95 -5.37
CA SER A 91 4.43 -19.43 -4.10
C SER A 91 3.36 -20.19 -3.33
N ASP A 92 3.74 -21.27 -2.65
CA ASP A 92 2.83 -22.04 -1.79
C ASP A 92 2.38 -21.27 -0.52
N GLN A 93 3.12 -20.22 -0.16
CA GLN A 93 2.86 -19.39 1.00
C GLN A 93 2.97 -17.90 0.62
N TYR A 94 2.32 -17.04 1.39
CA TYR A 94 2.26 -15.59 1.10
C TYR A 94 3.46 -14.79 1.63
N PHE A 95 4.19 -15.28 2.65
CA PHE A 95 5.30 -14.52 3.23
C PHE A 95 6.45 -14.24 2.23
N PRO A 96 6.76 -15.11 1.25
CA PRO A 96 7.75 -14.79 0.23
C PRO A 96 7.33 -13.63 -0.69
N VAL A 97 6.00 -13.45 -0.88
CA VAL A 97 5.47 -12.30 -1.64
C VAL A 97 5.76 -10.99 -0.89
N ASP A 98 5.51 -10.96 0.43
CA ASP A 98 5.82 -9.81 1.26
C ASP A 98 7.33 -9.51 1.28
N ASP A 99 8.16 -10.54 1.41
CA ASP A 99 9.62 -10.40 1.37
C ASP A 99 10.12 -9.84 0.03
N ALA A 100 9.58 -10.34 -1.08
CA ALA A 100 9.92 -9.84 -2.41
C ALA A 100 9.57 -8.36 -2.58
N MET A 101 8.43 -7.91 -2.06
CA MET A 101 8.04 -6.50 -2.12
C MET A 101 8.95 -5.62 -1.24
N ARG A 102 9.31 -6.08 -0.06
CA ARG A 102 10.23 -5.34 0.83
C ARG A 102 11.65 -5.27 0.27
N THR A 103 12.19 -6.38 -0.19
CA THR A 103 13.58 -6.46 -0.66
C THR A 103 13.77 -5.95 -2.08
N GLY A 104 12.82 -6.23 -2.98
CA GLY A 104 12.90 -5.86 -4.39
C GLY A 104 12.44 -4.43 -4.69
N TYR A 105 11.44 -3.94 -3.97
CA TYR A 105 10.83 -2.63 -4.21
C TYR A 105 10.99 -1.65 -3.05
N PHE A 106 11.68 -2.03 -1.98
CA PHE A 106 11.92 -1.21 -0.79
C PHE A 106 10.62 -0.74 -0.12
N TRP A 107 9.59 -1.57 -0.12
CA TRP A 107 8.37 -1.27 0.60
C TRP A 107 8.59 -1.48 2.11
N ASP A 108 7.96 -0.63 2.92
CA ASP A 108 8.00 -0.78 4.39
C ASP A 108 7.27 -2.05 4.84
N PHE A 109 6.19 -2.42 4.15
CA PHE A 109 5.36 -3.60 4.41
C PHE A 109 4.99 -4.29 3.11
N GLY A 110 4.91 -5.62 3.13
CA GLY A 110 4.34 -6.37 2.02
C GLY A 110 2.80 -6.34 2.02
N PRO A 111 2.14 -6.86 0.96
CA PRO A 111 0.69 -6.84 0.83
C PRO A 111 -0.06 -7.46 2.01
N PHE A 112 0.40 -8.57 2.54
CA PHE A 112 -0.26 -9.27 3.65
C PHE A 112 0.03 -8.63 5.00
N GLU A 113 1.19 -8.00 5.17
CA GLU A 113 1.49 -7.15 6.31
C GLU A 113 0.60 -5.89 6.32
N TYR A 114 0.38 -5.26 5.14
CA TYR A 114 -0.62 -4.20 5.02
C TYR A 114 -2.03 -4.68 5.35
N TRP A 115 -2.37 -5.92 4.95
CA TRP A 115 -3.68 -6.47 5.27
C TRP A 115 -3.89 -6.65 6.78
N ASP A 116 -2.87 -7.15 7.48
CA ASP A 116 -2.91 -7.23 8.95
C ASP A 116 -3.11 -5.87 9.62
N LEU A 117 -2.44 -4.82 9.12
CA LEU A 117 -2.59 -3.46 9.63
C LEU A 117 -3.97 -2.85 9.32
N ILE A 118 -4.53 -3.16 8.17
CA ILE A 118 -5.90 -2.76 7.79
C ILE A 118 -6.93 -3.54 8.61
N GLY A 119 -6.67 -4.81 8.86
CA GLY A 119 -7.55 -5.79 9.48
C GLY A 119 -8.20 -6.71 8.45
N LEU A 120 -8.29 -8.01 8.77
CA LEU A 120 -8.74 -9.05 7.83
C LEU A 120 -10.13 -8.75 7.24
N ASP A 121 -11.10 -8.44 8.09
CA ASP A 121 -12.48 -8.20 7.65
C ASP A 121 -12.61 -6.94 6.78
N LEU A 122 -11.91 -5.87 7.15
CA LEU A 122 -11.93 -4.65 6.35
C LEU A 122 -11.25 -4.89 4.99
N GLY A 123 -10.13 -5.63 4.96
CA GLY A 123 -9.47 -5.99 3.71
C GLY A 123 -10.36 -6.86 2.80
N ILE A 124 -11.09 -7.83 3.36
CA ILE A 124 -12.10 -8.61 2.62
C ILE A 124 -13.15 -7.68 2.00
N ASN A 125 -13.70 -6.75 2.80
CA ASN A 125 -14.69 -5.79 2.31
C ASN A 125 -14.14 -4.88 1.19
N LEU A 126 -12.85 -4.52 1.26
CA LEU A 126 -12.21 -3.74 0.19
C LEU A 126 -12.10 -4.53 -1.11
N ILE A 127 -11.77 -5.81 -1.04
CA ILE A 127 -11.70 -6.71 -2.21
C ILE A 127 -13.09 -6.88 -2.84
N GLU A 128 -14.11 -7.12 -2.02
CA GLU A 128 -15.50 -7.26 -2.50
C GLU A 128 -16.01 -5.97 -3.17
N LYS A 129 -15.66 -4.80 -2.62
CA LYS A 129 -16.04 -3.50 -3.21
C LYS A 129 -15.45 -3.26 -4.59
N VAL A 130 -14.30 -3.82 -4.91
CA VAL A 130 -13.71 -3.73 -6.26
C VAL A 130 -14.19 -4.85 -7.19
N GLY A 131 -15.14 -5.70 -6.73
CA GLY A 131 -15.73 -6.77 -7.52
C GLY A 131 -14.79 -7.97 -7.73
N ALA A 132 -13.76 -8.12 -6.92
CA ALA A 132 -12.84 -9.24 -6.98
C ALA A 132 -13.27 -10.38 -6.05
N GLU A 133 -12.88 -11.60 -6.40
CA GLU A 133 -13.15 -12.78 -5.59
C GLU A 133 -12.14 -12.92 -4.45
N ILE A 134 -12.62 -13.41 -3.32
CA ILE A 134 -11.78 -13.79 -2.19
C ILE A 134 -11.31 -15.23 -2.42
N PRO A 135 -10.00 -15.50 -2.47
CA PRO A 135 -9.49 -16.87 -2.59
C PRO A 135 -9.93 -17.76 -1.41
N ASP A 136 -10.16 -19.05 -1.71
CA ASP A 136 -10.67 -20.00 -0.73
C ASP A 136 -9.79 -20.11 0.51
N TRP A 137 -8.47 -20.06 0.36
CA TRP A 137 -7.55 -20.14 1.49
C TRP A 137 -7.73 -18.98 2.51
N ILE A 138 -8.13 -17.79 2.04
CA ILE A 138 -8.49 -16.65 2.93
C ILE A 138 -9.80 -16.94 3.67
N ARG A 139 -10.80 -17.49 2.95
CA ARG A 139 -12.08 -17.89 3.55
C ARG A 139 -11.87 -18.95 4.63
N GLU A 140 -11.04 -19.95 4.34
CA GLU A 140 -10.66 -21.00 5.28
C GLU A 140 -9.90 -20.47 6.49
N MET A 141 -8.94 -19.57 6.29
CA MET A 141 -8.22 -18.90 7.37
C MET A 141 -9.20 -18.24 8.35
N LYS A 142 -10.14 -17.45 7.81
CA LYS A 142 -11.19 -16.80 8.61
C LYS A 142 -12.10 -17.81 9.31
N ALA A 143 -12.54 -18.85 8.62
CA ALA A 143 -13.40 -19.90 9.18
C ALA A 143 -12.72 -20.65 10.34
N ASN A 144 -11.39 -20.78 10.31
CA ASN A 144 -10.58 -21.34 11.39
C ASN A 144 -10.30 -20.32 12.53
N GLY A 145 -11.02 -19.20 12.57
CA GLY A 145 -10.90 -18.18 13.61
C GLY A 145 -9.57 -17.42 13.59
N LYS A 146 -8.84 -17.44 12.47
CA LYS A 146 -7.59 -16.69 12.30
C LYS A 146 -7.90 -15.35 11.67
N THR A 147 -7.39 -14.29 12.28
CA THR A 147 -7.66 -12.89 11.87
C THR A 147 -6.43 -12.14 11.42
N HIS A 148 -5.25 -12.77 11.51
CA HIS A 148 -3.97 -12.16 11.15
C HIS A 148 -3.13 -13.15 10.34
N PHE A 149 -2.45 -12.64 9.33
CA PHE A 149 -1.46 -13.39 8.55
C PHE A 149 -0.21 -13.65 9.38
N TYR A 150 0.19 -12.66 10.18
CA TYR A 150 1.35 -12.74 11.03
C TYR A 150 0.99 -12.50 12.48
N LYS A 151 1.75 -13.11 13.38
CA LYS A 151 1.72 -12.79 14.79
C LYS A 151 3.11 -12.90 15.41
N PHE A 152 3.30 -12.23 16.53
CA PHE A 152 4.51 -12.33 17.32
C PHE A 152 4.20 -13.19 18.54
N GLU A 153 4.95 -14.27 18.69
CA GLU A 153 4.90 -15.17 19.85
C GLU A 153 6.32 -15.49 20.28
N GLU A 154 6.59 -15.43 21.59
CA GLU A 154 7.91 -15.74 22.15
C GLU A 154 9.07 -14.97 21.49
N GLY A 155 8.81 -13.71 21.10
CA GLY A 155 9.79 -12.85 20.44
C GLY A 155 10.05 -13.19 18.98
N GLN A 156 9.33 -14.13 18.39
CA GLN A 156 9.47 -14.53 16.99
C GLN A 156 8.23 -14.16 16.16
N LYS A 157 8.48 -13.71 14.93
CA LYS A 157 7.42 -13.51 13.93
C LYS A 157 7.04 -14.86 13.35
N LYS A 158 5.77 -15.23 13.50
CA LYS A 158 5.18 -16.43 12.91
C LYS A 158 4.20 -16.04 11.80
N TYR A 159 4.02 -16.91 10.82
CA TYR A 159 3.04 -16.74 9.74
C TYR A 159 1.99 -17.86 9.82
N TYR A 160 0.77 -17.58 9.37
CA TYR A 160 -0.26 -18.59 9.19
C TYR A 160 0.06 -19.45 7.96
N ASN A 161 0.41 -20.70 8.19
CA ASN A 161 0.68 -21.63 7.10
C ASN A 161 -0.64 -22.13 6.50
N ILE A 162 -0.79 -21.97 5.19
CA ILE A 162 -2.03 -22.26 4.45
C ILE A 162 -2.37 -23.74 4.47
N GLU A 163 -1.38 -24.63 4.41
CA GLU A 163 -1.57 -26.07 4.38
C GLU A 163 -1.91 -26.65 5.76
N THR A 164 -1.07 -26.30 6.75
CA THR A 164 -1.23 -26.84 8.13
C THR A 164 -2.29 -26.11 8.92
N LYS A 165 -2.79 -24.96 8.44
CA LYS A 165 -3.81 -24.10 9.07
C LYS A 165 -3.41 -23.62 10.47
N ASN A 166 -2.12 -23.54 10.75
CA ASN A 166 -1.55 -23.11 12.02
C ASN A 166 -0.41 -22.11 11.83
N TYR A 167 -0.11 -21.37 12.90
CA TYR A 167 1.04 -20.46 12.88
C TYR A 167 2.35 -21.20 13.04
N GLN A 168 3.31 -20.86 12.20
CA GLN A 168 4.65 -21.45 12.16
C GLN A 168 5.71 -20.37 12.09
N SER A 169 6.92 -20.65 12.55
CA SER A 169 8.08 -19.77 12.36
C SER A 169 8.40 -19.63 10.89
N ILE A 170 8.79 -18.42 10.48
CA ILE A 170 9.30 -18.18 9.12
C ILE A 170 10.63 -18.94 9.01
N PRO A 171 10.83 -19.72 7.92
CA PRO A 171 12.05 -20.50 7.70
C PRO A 171 13.33 -19.67 7.70
#